data_9c8d250132b7e00934b3068904f9a479
#
_entry.id   9c8d250132b7e00934b3068904f9a479
#
_cell.length_a   1.000
_cell.length_b   1.000
_cell.length_c   1.000
_cell.angle_alpha   90.00
_cell.angle_beta   90.00
_cell.angle_gamma   90.00
#
_symmetry.space_group_name_H-M   'P 1'
#
loop_
_entity.id
_entity.type
_entity.pdbx_description
1 polymer ?
#
loop_
_entity_poly.entity_id
_entity_poly.type
_entity_poly.pdbx_seq_one_letter_code
_entity_poly.pdbx_strand_id
1 'polypeptide(L)'
;MRTSLLHVLVVVPGAALVACSDPAPEPAAAVLSAAPDTLYLGDDTRNDLTIVVAYADGDGDLGRGTARVHDCRAADVVTAIALPSIATDEAVAEGVAITGELELRVNDVGDVTLATSAPPACAELGAPAPAAGEAVFCVVLVDRAGNVGPGDCTSPLALSQL
;
A
#
# COMPACT_ATOMS: atom_id res chain seq x y z
N MET A 1 39.33 -64.02 -17.69
CA MET A 1 39.66 -62.78 -16.92
C MET A 1 38.57 -61.73 -17.21
N ARG A 2 37.67 -61.49 -16.28
CA ARG A 2 36.64 -60.45 -16.39
C ARG A 2 37.05 -59.32 -15.46
N THR A 3 37.38 -58.16 -16.05
CA THR A 3 37.75 -56.93 -15.31
C THR A 3 36.45 -56.17 -15.00
N SER A 4 36.09 -56.12 -13.71
CA SER A 4 34.95 -55.27 -13.23
C SER A 4 35.42 -53.86 -13.06
N LEU A 5 34.84 -52.93 -13.82
CA LEU A 5 35.01 -51.49 -13.60
C LEU A 5 34.07 -51.03 -12.48
N LEU A 6 34.66 -50.53 -11.41
CA LEU A 6 33.95 -49.91 -10.28
C LEU A 6 33.68 -48.46 -10.62
N HIS A 7 32.43 -48.08 -10.80
CA HIS A 7 32.06 -46.66 -10.97
C HIS A 7 31.80 -46.03 -9.60
N VAL A 8 32.67 -45.08 -9.27
CA VAL A 8 32.47 -44.23 -8.06
C VAL A 8 31.61 -43.06 -8.44
N LEU A 9 30.39 -43.03 -7.87
CA LEU A 9 29.44 -41.91 -7.99
C LEU A 9 29.83 -40.84 -6.97
N VAL A 10 30.39 -39.71 -7.41
CA VAL A 10 30.67 -38.57 -6.54
C VAL A 10 29.38 -37.74 -6.47
N VAL A 11 28.67 -37.77 -5.34
CA VAL A 11 27.57 -36.87 -5.01
C VAL A 11 28.15 -35.58 -4.48
N VAL A 12 28.10 -34.52 -5.26
CA VAL A 12 28.40 -33.15 -4.83
C VAL A 12 27.18 -32.59 -4.11
N PRO A 13 27.25 -32.28 -2.80
CA PRO A 13 26.16 -31.59 -2.14
C PRO A 13 26.05 -30.18 -2.73
N GLY A 14 24.97 -29.90 -3.44
CA GLY A 14 24.60 -28.57 -3.90
C GLY A 14 24.33 -27.68 -2.68
N ALA A 15 25.26 -26.77 -2.38
CA ALA A 15 24.96 -25.68 -1.45
C ALA A 15 23.86 -24.82 -2.05
N ALA A 16 22.64 -24.88 -1.50
CA ALA A 16 21.60 -23.93 -1.79
C ALA A 16 22.07 -22.56 -1.28
N LEU A 17 22.49 -21.69 -2.20
CA LEU A 17 22.68 -20.28 -1.91
C LEU A 17 21.28 -19.73 -1.61
N VAL A 18 20.97 -19.53 -0.34
CA VAL A 18 19.88 -18.66 0.09
C VAL A 18 20.32 -17.25 -0.32
N ALA A 19 19.82 -16.79 -1.45
CA ALA A 19 19.94 -15.39 -1.81
C ALA A 19 19.15 -14.60 -0.75
N CYS A 20 19.86 -13.96 0.18
CA CYS A 20 19.28 -12.84 0.92
C CYS A 20 19.03 -11.75 -0.13
N SER A 21 17.81 -11.64 -0.60
CA SER A 21 17.38 -10.44 -1.33
C SER A 21 17.34 -9.31 -0.31
N ASP A 22 18.06 -8.24 -0.57
CA ASP A 22 17.90 -7.01 0.20
C ASP A 22 16.42 -6.61 0.14
N PRO A 23 15.86 -6.05 1.23
CA PRO A 23 14.50 -5.55 1.21
C PRO A 23 14.36 -4.52 0.09
N ALA A 24 13.20 -4.53 -0.58
CA ALA A 24 12.92 -3.57 -1.64
C ALA A 24 12.95 -2.15 -1.06
N PRO A 25 13.60 -1.19 -1.72
CA PRO A 25 13.61 0.21 -1.26
C PRO A 25 12.24 0.86 -1.35
N GLU A 26 11.34 0.36 -2.21
CA GLU A 26 10.02 0.95 -2.38
C GLU A 26 9.12 0.65 -1.17
N PRO A 27 8.40 1.65 -0.63
CA PRO A 27 7.51 1.45 0.49
C PRO A 27 6.26 0.67 0.09
N ALA A 28 5.89 -0.37 0.81
CA ALA A 28 4.67 -1.14 0.60
C ALA A 28 3.58 -0.72 1.58
N ALA A 29 2.32 -0.71 1.12
CA ALA A 29 1.14 -0.45 1.91
C ALA A 29 0.20 -1.66 1.93
N ALA A 30 -0.41 -1.94 3.10
CA ALA A 30 -1.50 -2.89 3.24
C ALA A 30 -2.59 -2.26 4.11
N VAL A 31 -3.81 -2.12 3.58
CA VAL A 31 -4.93 -1.55 4.32
C VAL A 31 -5.44 -2.55 5.35
N LEU A 32 -5.41 -2.17 6.63
CA LEU A 32 -5.90 -2.98 7.74
C LEU A 32 -7.36 -2.72 8.04
N SER A 33 -7.77 -1.45 8.01
CA SER A 33 -9.15 -1.04 8.26
C SER A 33 -9.45 0.33 7.67
N ALA A 34 -10.73 0.61 7.48
CA ALA A 34 -11.25 1.94 7.17
C ALA A 34 -12.50 2.20 8.00
N ALA A 35 -12.68 3.42 8.48
CA ALA A 35 -13.81 3.84 9.29
C ALA A 35 -14.21 5.29 8.97
N PRO A 36 -15.52 5.58 9.00
CA PRO A 36 -16.64 4.70 9.31
C PRO A 36 -16.97 3.73 8.15
N ASP A 37 -17.73 2.68 8.42
CA ASP A 37 -18.23 1.74 7.40
C ASP A 37 -19.27 2.37 6.46
N THR A 38 -19.83 3.51 6.86
CA THR A 38 -20.81 4.28 6.08
C THR A 38 -20.43 5.75 6.06
N LEU A 39 -20.25 6.31 4.87
CA LEU A 39 -20.03 7.73 4.63
C LEU A 39 -21.36 8.40 4.30
N TYR A 40 -21.62 9.55 4.93
CA TYR A 40 -22.87 10.31 4.73
C TYR A 40 -22.60 11.51 3.82
N LEU A 41 -23.02 11.38 2.57
CA LEU A 41 -22.87 12.44 1.59
C LEU A 41 -23.76 13.64 1.93
N GLY A 42 -23.23 14.85 1.76
CA GLY A 42 -23.94 16.09 2.10
C GLY A 42 -23.92 16.45 3.59
N ASP A 43 -23.12 15.76 4.41
CA ASP A 43 -22.91 16.09 5.83
C ASP A 43 -21.42 16.21 6.13
N ASP A 44 -20.91 17.43 6.13
CA ASP A 44 -19.49 17.77 6.36
C ASP A 44 -18.92 17.25 7.69
N THR A 45 -19.78 16.76 8.60
CA THR A 45 -19.34 16.24 9.90
C THR A 45 -19.27 14.71 9.95
N ARG A 46 -19.80 14.01 8.94
CA ARG A 46 -19.87 12.54 8.88
C ARG A 46 -19.33 11.93 7.58
N ASN A 47 -18.56 12.69 6.85
CA ASN A 47 -17.90 12.25 5.63
C ASN A 47 -16.37 12.23 5.74
N ASP A 48 -15.83 12.33 6.95
CA ASP A 48 -14.42 12.10 7.21
C ASP A 48 -14.12 10.61 7.23
N LEU A 49 -13.00 10.22 6.62
CA LEU A 49 -12.55 8.84 6.52
C LEU A 49 -11.20 8.68 7.23
N THR A 50 -11.11 7.67 8.08
CA THR A 50 -9.85 7.22 8.67
C THR A 50 -9.48 5.87 8.09
N ILE A 51 -8.26 5.74 7.54
CA ILE A 51 -7.72 4.49 7.00
C ILE A 51 -6.49 4.12 7.83
N VAL A 52 -6.47 2.90 8.37
CA VAL A 52 -5.29 2.33 9.03
C VAL A 52 -4.54 1.46 8.04
N VAL A 53 -3.26 1.74 7.87
CA VAL A 53 -2.39 1.09 6.89
C VAL A 53 -1.16 0.52 7.59
N ALA A 54 -0.90 -0.77 7.42
CA ALA A 54 0.43 -1.32 7.72
C ALA A 54 1.40 -0.92 6.61
N TYR A 55 2.63 -0.58 6.97
CA TYR A 55 3.68 -0.26 6.01
C TYR A 55 4.94 -1.08 6.25
N ALA A 56 5.68 -1.30 5.17
CA ALA A 56 7.05 -1.80 5.18
C ALA A 56 7.87 -0.97 4.19
N ASP A 57 9.07 -0.58 4.61
CA ASP A 57 9.97 0.24 3.81
C ASP A 57 11.41 -0.25 4.01
N GLY A 58 12.07 -0.64 2.93
CA GLY A 58 13.31 -1.41 2.99
C GLY A 58 14.55 -0.59 3.30
N ASP A 59 14.56 0.70 2.99
CA ASP A 59 15.67 1.63 3.28
C ASP A 59 15.34 2.66 4.36
N GLY A 60 14.10 2.63 4.89
CA GLY A 60 13.69 3.37 6.07
C GLY A 60 13.42 4.85 5.86
N ASP A 61 13.31 5.31 4.62
CA ASP A 61 13.15 6.72 4.31
C ASP A 61 11.69 7.17 4.06
N LEU A 62 10.70 6.29 4.36
CA LEU A 62 9.28 6.61 4.25
C LEU A 62 8.89 7.85 5.07
N GLY A 63 9.57 8.11 6.18
CA GLY A 63 9.33 9.29 7.00
C GLY A 63 9.55 10.59 6.21
N ARG A 64 8.62 11.57 6.35
CA ARG A 64 8.54 12.79 5.54
C ARG A 64 8.21 12.57 4.06
N GLY A 65 7.83 11.35 3.69
CA GLY A 65 7.22 11.03 2.41
C GLY A 65 5.76 11.45 2.35
N THR A 66 4.99 10.79 1.48
CA THR A 66 3.57 11.14 1.25
C THR A 66 2.74 9.86 1.13
N ALA A 67 1.59 9.83 1.80
CA ALA A 67 0.54 8.88 1.46
C ALA A 67 -0.40 9.53 0.44
N ARG A 68 -0.67 8.84 -0.66
CA ARG A 68 -1.67 9.23 -1.66
C ARG A 68 -2.89 8.35 -1.50
N VAL A 69 -4.03 8.97 -1.20
CA VAL A 69 -5.31 8.29 -1.10
C VAL A 69 -6.13 8.61 -2.35
N HIS A 70 -6.34 7.60 -3.18
CA HIS A 70 -7.14 7.67 -4.40
C HIS A 70 -8.59 7.36 -4.08
N ASP A 71 -9.50 8.28 -4.41
CA ASP A 71 -10.93 8.05 -4.35
C ASP A 71 -11.38 7.34 -5.63
N CYS A 72 -11.73 6.06 -5.52
CA CYS A 72 -12.10 5.25 -6.67
C CYS A 72 -13.51 5.53 -7.21
N ARG A 73 -14.25 6.49 -6.64
CA ARG A 73 -15.53 6.97 -7.17
C ARG A 73 -15.35 7.91 -8.36
N ALA A 74 -14.23 8.61 -8.45
CA ALA A 74 -14.00 9.58 -9.52
C ALA A 74 -12.56 9.55 -10.01
N ALA A 75 -12.36 9.88 -11.28
CA ALA A 75 -11.04 10.05 -11.85
C ALA A 75 -10.35 11.28 -11.22
N ASP A 76 -9.05 11.15 -11.00
CA ASP A 76 -8.15 12.24 -10.59
C ASP A 76 -8.40 12.86 -9.20
N VAL A 77 -9.25 12.23 -8.37
CA VAL A 77 -9.41 12.66 -6.98
C VAL A 77 -8.39 11.94 -6.11
N VAL A 78 -7.33 12.66 -5.76
CA VAL A 78 -6.23 12.14 -4.94
C VAL A 78 -5.97 13.10 -3.79
N THR A 79 -6.06 12.59 -2.56
CA THR A 79 -5.64 13.33 -1.37
C THR A 79 -4.21 12.96 -1.01
N ALA A 80 -3.34 13.96 -0.96
CA ALA A 80 -1.95 13.79 -0.54
C ALA A 80 -1.80 14.15 0.93
N ILE A 81 -1.32 13.21 1.75
CA ILE A 81 -1.11 13.38 3.19
C ILE A 81 0.39 13.29 3.46
N ALA A 82 0.97 14.39 3.99
CA ALA A 82 2.37 14.39 4.38
C ALA A 82 2.58 13.46 5.58
N LEU A 83 3.56 12.57 5.49
CA LEU A 83 3.90 11.66 6.57
C LEU A 83 4.80 12.31 7.61
N PRO A 84 4.64 11.97 8.90
CA PRO A 84 5.54 12.44 9.95
C PRO A 84 6.94 11.83 9.77
N SER A 85 7.90 12.30 10.55
CA SER A 85 9.18 11.61 10.68
C SER A 85 8.96 10.31 11.44
N ILE A 86 9.18 9.18 10.78
CA ILE A 86 8.94 7.84 11.33
C ILE A 86 10.23 7.23 11.88
N ALA A 87 11.36 7.50 11.23
CA ALA A 87 12.68 7.03 11.64
C ALA A 87 13.59 8.22 12.00
N THR A 88 14.65 7.93 12.74
CA THR A 88 15.71 8.92 12.98
C THR A 88 16.52 9.16 11.71
N ASP A 89 17.10 10.34 11.56
CA ASP A 89 17.95 10.65 10.39
C ASP A 89 19.16 9.70 10.30
N GLU A 90 19.65 9.16 11.43
CA GLU A 90 20.72 8.17 11.50
C GLU A 90 20.26 6.81 10.93
N ALA A 91 19.08 6.32 11.32
CA ALA A 91 18.53 5.07 10.78
C ALA A 91 18.28 5.16 9.28
N VAL A 92 17.78 6.30 8.79
CA VAL A 92 17.60 6.57 7.35
C VAL A 92 18.96 6.56 6.62
N ALA A 93 19.98 7.20 7.20
CA ALA A 93 21.34 7.23 6.61
C ALA A 93 21.98 5.84 6.53
N GLU A 94 21.61 4.93 7.43
CA GLU A 94 22.10 3.55 7.46
C GLU A 94 21.23 2.60 6.59
N GLY A 95 20.13 3.08 6.00
CA GLY A 95 19.23 2.26 5.20
C GLY A 95 18.55 1.15 6.01
N VAL A 96 18.13 1.45 7.24
CA VAL A 96 17.50 0.46 8.12
C VAL A 96 16.05 0.28 7.73
N ALA A 97 15.66 -0.94 7.33
CA ALA A 97 14.28 -1.27 7.03
C ALA A 97 13.34 -1.01 8.22
N ILE A 98 12.20 -0.40 7.94
CA ILE A 98 11.18 -0.08 8.93
C ILE A 98 9.83 -0.69 8.59
N THR A 99 9.07 -1.00 9.62
CA THR A 99 7.67 -1.45 9.51
C THR A 99 6.83 -0.82 10.60
N GLY A 100 5.55 -0.68 10.38
CA GLY A 100 4.62 -0.14 11.38
C GLY A 100 3.23 0.07 10.84
N GLU A 101 2.47 0.91 11.53
CA GLU A 101 1.12 1.30 11.15
C GLU A 101 0.99 2.82 11.06
N LEU A 102 0.18 3.29 10.13
CA LEU A 102 -0.16 4.69 9.92
C LEU A 102 -1.68 4.85 10.00
N GLU A 103 -2.14 5.89 10.67
CA GLU A 103 -3.51 6.35 10.62
C GLU A 103 -3.59 7.55 9.66
N LEU A 104 -4.27 7.37 8.54
CA LEU A 104 -4.47 8.38 7.51
C LEU A 104 -5.87 8.94 7.64
N ARG A 105 -6.00 10.26 7.75
CA ARG A 105 -7.28 10.96 7.82
C ARG A 105 -7.52 11.72 6.54
N VAL A 106 -8.63 11.42 5.88
CA VAL A 106 -9.15 12.11 4.72
C VAL A 106 -10.39 12.87 5.17
N ASN A 107 -10.25 14.17 5.30
CA ASN A 107 -11.36 15.02 5.71
C ASN A 107 -12.20 15.38 4.49
N ASP A 108 -13.50 15.52 4.68
CA ASP A 108 -14.44 15.95 3.66
C ASP A 108 -14.29 15.14 2.36
N VAL A 109 -14.58 13.85 2.46
CA VAL A 109 -14.56 12.93 1.29
C VAL A 109 -15.53 13.39 0.20
N GLY A 110 -16.48 14.25 0.55
CA GLY A 110 -17.30 15.05 -0.34
C GLY A 110 -18.23 14.29 -1.28
N ASP A 111 -19.02 15.08 -1.98
CA ASP A 111 -19.85 14.62 -3.09
C ASP A 111 -19.02 14.63 -4.37
N VAL A 112 -18.66 13.45 -4.86
CA VAL A 112 -17.97 13.32 -6.15
C VAL A 112 -18.93 12.75 -7.18
N THR A 113 -18.80 13.20 -8.42
CA THR A 113 -19.53 12.60 -9.54
C THR A 113 -19.04 11.17 -9.72
N LEU A 114 -19.93 10.21 -9.53
CA LEU A 114 -19.60 8.80 -9.63
C LEU A 114 -19.12 8.46 -11.04
N ALA A 115 -17.94 7.88 -11.13
CA ALA A 115 -17.46 7.29 -12.37
C ALA A 115 -18.27 6.02 -12.67
N THR A 116 -18.51 5.74 -13.96
CA THR A 116 -19.17 4.52 -14.41
C THR A 116 -18.28 3.29 -14.36
N SER A 117 -16.98 3.47 -14.08
CA SER A 117 -15.98 2.42 -13.91
C SER A 117 -14.89 2.91 -12.96
N ALA A 118 -14.18 1.99 -12.33
CA ALA A 118 -13.03 2.35 -11.51
C ALA A 118 -12.02 3.17 -12.32
N PRO A 119 -11.50 4.29 -11.77
CA PRO A 119 -10.44 5.06 -12.41
C PRO A 119 -9.20 4.18 -12.71
N PRO A 120 -8.43 4.49 -13.77
CA PRO A 120 -7.25 3.69 -14.14
C PRO A 120 -6.30 3.45 -12.98
N ALA A 121 -6.00 4.47 -12.18
CA ALA A 121 -5.11 4.33 -11.01
C ALA A 121 -5.64 3.33 -9.98
N CYS A 122 -6.94 3.31 -9.71
CA CYS A 122 -7.55 2.34 -8.81
C CYS A 122 -7.57 0.93 -9.42
N ALA A 123 -7.84 0.83 -10.73
CA ALA A 123 -7.84 -0.46 -11.43
C ALA A 123 -6.44 -1.09 -11.46
N GLU A 124 -5.39 -0.30 -11.63
CA GLU A 124 -3.99 -0.75 -11.55
C GLU A 124 -3.61 -1.27 -10.15
N LEU A 125 -4.22 -0.72 -9.11
CA LEU A 125 -4.06 -1.18 -7.72
C LEU A 125 -4.97 -2.37 -7.37
N GLY A 126 -5.73 -2.89 -8.35
CA GLY A 126 -6.61 -4.04 -8.16
C GLY A 126 -7.91 -3.73 -7.40
N ALA A 127 -8.27 -2.44 -7.29
CA ALA A 127 -9.52 -2.06 -6.65
C ALA A 127 -10.72 -2.72 -7.34
N PRO A 128 -11.67 -3.26 -6.59
CA PRO A 128 -12.95 -3.66 -7.15
C PRO A 128 -13.66 -2.40 -7.70
N ALA A 129 -14.39 -2.54 -8.80
CA ALA A 129 -15.29 -1.46 -9.21
C ALA A 129 -16.36 -1.28 -8.13
N PRO A 130 -16.48 -0.08 -7.53
CA PRO A 130 -17.49 0.15 -6.49
C PRO A 130 -18.88 -0.04 -7.09
N ALA A 131 -19.76 -0.73 -6.36
CA ALA A 131 -21.16 -0.83 -6.73
C ALA A 131 -21.87 0.51 -6.51
N ALA A 132 -23.10 0.64 -7.05
CA ALA A 132 -23.91 1.83 -6.76
C ALA A 132 -24.16 1.95 -5.25
N GLY A 133 -23.82 3.08 -4.67
CA GLY A 133 -23.93 3.31 -3.22
C GLY A 133 -22.73 2.80 -2.41
N GLU A 134 -21.61 2.54 -3.06
CA GLU A 134 -20.35 2.15 -2.41
C GLU A 134 -19.19 3.07 -2.80
N ALA A 135 -18.20 3.14 -1.93
CA ALA A 135 -16.93 3.79 -2.17
C ALA A 135 -15.75 2.84 -1.87
N VAL A 136 -14.69 2.94 -2.66
CA VAL A 136 -13.42 2.27 -2.43
C VAL A 136 -12.32 3.33 -2.47
N PHE A 137 -11.37 3.23 -1.55
CA PHE A 137 -10.22 4.11 -1.49
C PHE A 137 -8.94 3.28 -1.56
N CYS A 138 -8.00 3.70 -2.38
CA CYS A 138 -6.70 3.03 -2.48
C CYS A 138 -5.60 3.91 -1.93
N VAL A 139 -4.67 3.31 -1.21
CA VAL A 139 -3.53 3.99 -0.59
C VAL A 139 -2.25 3.56 -1.28
N VAL A 140 -1.44 4.52 -1.65
CA VAL A 140 -0.08 4.34 -2.16
C VAL A 140 0.86 5.18 -1.30
N LEU A 141 1.95 4.59 -0.86
CA LEU A 141 3.00 5.29 -0.13
C LEU A 141 4.10 5.72 -1.10
N VAL A 142 4.59 6.91 -0.88
CA VAL A 142 5.72 7.49 -1.61
C VAL A 142 6.75 7.91 -0.57
N ASP A 143 7.94 7.37 -0.63
CA ASP A 143 9.01 7.72 0.28
C ASP A 143 9.63 9.09 0.00
N ARG A 144 10.63 9.46 0.78
CA ARG A 144 11.35 10.73 0.65
C ARG A 144 12.17 10.82 -0.64
N ALA A 145 12.67 9.69 -1.15
CA ALA A 145 13.42 9.61 -2.40
C ALA A 145 12.51 9.69 -3.63
N GLY A 146 11.20 9.51 -3.45
CA GLY A 146 10.19 9.52 -4.50
C GLY A 146 9.89 8.13 -5.06
N ASN A 147 10.36 7.06 -4.41
CA ASN A 147 9.99 5.70 -4.80
C ASN A 147 8.54 5.45 -4.44
N VAL A 148 7.86 4.72 -5.31
CA VAL A 148 6.44 4.40 -5.20
C VAL A 148 6.30 2.89 -5.21
N GLY A 149 5.88 2.34 -4.11
CA GLY A 149 5.68 0.90 -3.99
C GLY A 149 4.24 0.45 -4.25
N PRO A 150 3.99 -0.84 -4.06
CA PRO A 150 2.65 -1.38 -4.19
C PRO A 150 1.71 -0.77 -3.16
N GLY A 151 0.53 -0.38 -3.64
CA GLY A 151 -0.55 0.10 -2.80
C GLY A 151 -1.57 -0.99 -2.50
N ASP A 152 -2.56 -0.64 -1.68
CA ASP A 152 -3.68 -1.51 -1.34
C ASP A 152 -4.96 -0.69 -1.20
N CYS A 153 -6.12 -1.36 -1.27
CA CYS A 153 -7.41 -0.72 -1.30
C CYS A 153 -8.30 -1.17 -0.13
N THR A 154 -9.18 -0.27 0.31
CA THR A 154 -10.20 -0.61 1.31
C THR A 154 -11.18 -1.65 0.77
N SER A 155 -11.82 -2.38 1.67
CA SER A 155 -13.11 -2.99 1.35
C SER A 155 -14.11 -1.89 0.97
N PRO A 156 -15.16 -2.20 0.18
CA PRO A 156 -16.21 -1.24 -0.13
C PRO A 156 -16.87 -0.68 1.14
N LEU A 157 -17.01 0.64 1.19
CA LEU A 157 -17.69 1.39 2.24
C LEU A 157 -19.06 1.81 1.72
N ALA A 158 -20.11 1.74 2.55
CA ALA A 158 -21.43 2.17 2.15
C ALA A 158 -21.51 3.70 2.02
N LEU A 159 -22.27 4.18 1.04
CA LEU A 159 -22.63 5.59 0.87
C LEU A 159 -24.10 5.78 1.22
N SER A 160 -24.39 6.74 2.07
CA SER A 160 -25.74 7.15 2.43
C SER A 160 -25.95 8.62 2.08
N GLN A 161 -27.08 8.94 1.46
CA GLN A 161 -27.52 10.33 1.29
C GLN A 161 -28.43 10.69 2.47
N LEU A 162 -28.27 11.91 2.99
CA LEU A 162 -29.17 12.47 4.00
C LEU A 162 -30.46 12.97 3.38
#